data_26471bcd0fd7b13132fb2c0426458716
#
_entry.id   26471bcd0fd7b13132fb2c0426458716
#
_cell.length_a   1.000
_cell.length_b   1.000
_cell.length_c   1.000
_cell.angle_alpha   90.00
_cell.angle_beta   90.00
_cell.angle_gamma   90.00
#
_symmetry.space_group_name_H-M   'P 1'
#
loop_
_entity.id
_entity.type
_entity.pdbx_description
1 polymer ?
#
loop_
_entity_poly.entity_id
_entity_poly.type
_entity_poly.pdbx_seq_one_letter_code
_entity_poly.pdbx_strand_id
1 'polypeptide(L)'
;MRSHTQRLMVCAASFAALCMGLAGCGSDTASSGGDSGEVVNLTYMHRLPDSEGMTLVKDIVAKWNKDHPNIQVKATKFDGAAQDMIKKLETDVKAGSAPDLAQVGYAEVPEVFTKGLLEDVTEEAAKYKSDFAEGPYSMMQVDGKTYGLPQDTGPLVYFYNQKAFDELGIKVPKTKDELIEAAKTAAASG
;
A
#
# COMPACT_ATOMS: atom_id res chain seq x y z
N MET A 1 36.10 -51.26 10.07
CA MET A 1 37.14 -51.66 9.07
C MET A 1 37.29 -50.53 8.03
N ARG A 2 38.49 -50.01 7.94
CA ARG A 2 39.13 -49.19 6.89
C ARG A 2 38.43 -47.85 6.57
N SER A 3 38.87 -46.61 7.03
CA SER A 3 40.20 -45.98 6.90
C SER A 3 40.67 -45.73 5.45
N HIS A 4 40.70 -44.46 5.08
CA HIS A 4 41.73 -43.78 4.25
C HIS A 4 41.33 -42.28 4.17
N THR A 5 41.92 -41.41 4.93
CA THR A 5 43.27 -40.75 4.87
C THR A 5 43.47 -39.84 3.66
N GLN A 6 43.49 -38.56 3.97
CA GLN A 6 44.38 -37.47 3.50
C GLN A 6 44.67 -37.31 2.02
N ARG A 7 44.49 -36.08 1.54
CA ARG A 7 45.60 -35.29 0.95
C ARG A 7 45.35 -33.79 1.01
N LEU A 8 46.14 -33.12 1.83
CA LEU A 8 46.44 -31.70 1.75
C LEU A 8 47.11 -31.39 0.39
N MET A 9 46.79 -30.25 -0.18
CA MET A 9 47.76 -29.52 -1.02
C MET A 9 47.61 -28.02 -0.77
N VAL A 10 48.63 -27.51 -0.12
CA VAL A 10 48.95 -26.10 0.09
C VAL A 10 49.54 -25.57 -1.22
N CYS A 11 49.05 -24.43 -1.68
CA CYS A 11 49.81 -23.55 -2.56
C CYS A 11 49.70 -22.13 -2.07
N ALA A 12 50.73 -21.71 -1.37
CA ALA A 12 51.03 -20.32 -1.08
C ALA A 12 51.75 -19.71 -2.29
N ALA A 13 51.29 -18.57 -2.73
CA ALA A 13 52.10 -17.68 -3.56
C ALA A 13 51.78 -16.23 -3.18
N SER A 14 52.74 -15.65 -2.54
CA SER A 14 52.90 -14.27 -2.13
C SER A 14 53.05 -13.36 -3.37
N PHE A 15 52.42 -12.17 -3.34
CA PHE A 15 52.96 -10.99 -4.01
C PHE A 15 52.76 -9.76 -3.15
N ALA A 16 53.87 -9.13 -2.90
CA ALA A 16 54.06 -8.00 -2.00
C ALA A 16 53.84 -6.66 -2.74
N ALA A 17 53.34 -5.72 -1.96
CA ALA A 17 53.66 -4.29 -1.89
C ALA A 17 53.66 -3.44 -3.18
N LEU A 18 52.85 -2.39 -3.14
CA LEU A 18 53.36 -1.04 -3.37
C LEU A 18 52.49 -0.01 -2.60
N CYS A 19 53.05 0.47 -1.48
CA CYS A 19 52.62 1.68 -0.83
C CYS A 19 53.19 2.88 -1.61
N MET A 20 52.33 3.82 -2.03
CA MET A 20 52.77 5.21 -2.17
C MET A 20 51.62 6.11 -1.66
N GLY A 21 51.93 6.76 -0.55
CA GLY A 21 51.11 7.76 0.06
C GLY A 21 51.09 9.07 -0.74
N LEU A 22 50.01 9.75 -0.65
CA LEU A 22 49.95 11.21 -0.78
C LEU A 22 49.05 11.74 0.35
N ALA A 23 49.74 12.32 1.32
CA ALA A 23 49.11 13.20 2.30
C ALA A 23 48.62 14.45 1.58
N GLY A 24 47.32 14.69 1.67
CA GLY A 24 46.69 15.94 1.28
C GLY A 24 45.92 16.47 2.47
N CYS A 25 46.45 17.48 3.11
CA CYS A 25 45.84 18.23 4.20
C CYS A 25 44.59 18.94 3.75
N GLY A 26 43.58 18.88 4.60
CA GLY A 26 42.81 20.02 5.09
C GLY A 26 41.94 20.78 4.13
N SER A 27 40.66 20.67 4.36
CA SER A 27 39.79 21.82 4.51
C SER A 27 38.44 21.30 5.05
N ASP A 28 38.14 21.67 6.26
CA ASP A 28 36.76 21.63 6.78
C ASP A 28 35.90 22.49 5.86
N THR A 29 35.22 21.86 4.93
CA THR A 29 34.09 22.44 4.22
C THR A 29 32.88 21.71 4.73
N ALA A 30 32.12 22.37 5.56
CA ALA A 30 30.76 21.97 5.86
C ALA A 30 30.05 21.72 4.54
N SER A 31 29.88 20.45 4.17
CA SER A 31 29.07 20.04 3.04
C SER A 31 27.64 20.37 3.42
N SER A 32 27.20 21.54 3.01
CA SER A 32 25.77 21.79 2.81
C SER A 32 25.27 20.63 1.95
N GLY A 33 24.29 19.87 2.48
CA GLY A 33 23.66 18.78 1.76
C GLY A 33 23.14 19.23 0.41
N GLY A 34 23.98 19.02 -0.60
CA GLY A 34 23.54 19.09 -1.99
C GLY A 34 22.66 17.89 -2.21
N ASP A 35 21.40 18.13 -2.52
CA ASP A 35 20.46 17.19 -3.11
C ASP A 35 21.18 16.51 -4.28
N SER A 36 21.68 15.31 -4.05
CA SER A 36 22.19 14.45 -5.11
C SER A 36 20.95 14.04 -5.88
N GLY A 37 20.78 14.61 -7.09
CA GLY A 37 19.59 14.45 -7.92
C GLY A 37 19.33 13.01 -8.40
N GLU A 38 19.43 12.05 -7.49
CA GLU A 38 19.07 10.67 -7.72
C GLU A 38 17.54 10.55 -7.66
N VAL A 39 16.97 10.06 -8.76
CA VAL A 39 15.53 9.85 -8.86
C VAL A 39 15.15 8.57 -8.11
N VAL A 40 14.30 8.71 -7.10
CA VAL A 40 13.69 7.57 -6.39
C VAL A 40 12.52 7.06 -7.24
N ASN A 41 12.52 5.77 -7.53
CA ASN A 41 11.43 5.11 -8.25
C ASN A 41 10.65 4.22 -7.30
N LEU A 42 9.36 4.50 -7.12
CA LEU A 42 8.44 3.74 -6.29
C LEU A 42 7.44 2.97 -7.15
N THR A 43 7.07 1.80 -6.69
CA THR A 43 6.05 0.96 -7.30
C THR A 43 4.78 0.96 -6.45
N TYR A 44 3.62 1.06 -7.10
CA TYR A 44 2.31 1.07 -6.45
C TYR A 44 1.39 0.02 -7.07
N MET A 45 0.87 -0.91 -6.28
CA MET A 45 -0.11 -1.91 -6.72
C MET A 45 -1.50 -1.56 -6.19
N HIS A 46 -2.52 -1.52 -7.08
CA HIS A 46 -3.88 -1.15 -6.73
C HIS A 46 -4.93 -1.97 -7.49
N ARG A 47 -6.17 -1.92 -7.00
CA ARG A 47 -7.36 -2.53 -7.61
C ARG A 47 -8.43 -1.50 -7.97
N LEU A 48 -8.08 -0.22 -7.95
CA LEU A 48 -9.04 0.84 -8.23
C LEU A 48 -9.61 0.70 -9.63
N PRO A 49 -10.92 0.89 -9.80
CA PRO A 49 -11.56 0.79 -11.11
C PRO A 49 -11.17 1.96 -12.00
N ASP A 50 -11.25 1.71 -13.33
CA ASP A 50 -11.08 2.74 -14.37
C ASP A 50 -12.45 3.03 -14.98
N SER A 51 -13.38 3.59 -14.19
CA SER A 51 -14.74 3.90 -14.61
C SER A 51 -14.87 5.35 -15.06
N GLU A 52 -15.79 5.59 -15.99
CA GLU A 52 -16.13 6.93 -16.45
C GLU A 52 -16.62 7.80 -15.26
N GLY A 53 -16.22 9.06 -15.24
CA GLY A 53 -16.55 10.01 -14.17
C GLY A 53 -15.69 9.89 -12.90
N MET A 54 -14.71 8.98 -12.87
CA MET A 54 -13.76 8.86 -11.77
C MET A 54 -12.42 9.51 -12.11
N THR A 55 -11.70 10.00 -11.10
CA THR A 55 -10.29 10.35 -11.26
C THR A 55 -9.47 9.06 -11.30
N LEU A 56 -8.83 8.82 -12.43
CA LEU A 56 -8.08 7.58 -12.64
C LEU A 56 -6.72 7.62 -11.94
N VAL A 57 -6.27 6.47 -11.44
CA VAL A 57 -4.95 6.35 -10.80
C VAL A 57 -3.83 6.83 -11.72
N LYS A 58 -3.90 6.52 -13.02
CA LYS A 58 -2.92 6.99 -14.01
C LYS A 58 -2.79 8.51 -14.05
N ASP A 59 -3.90 9.24 -13.86
CA ASP A 59 -3.92 10.70 -13.90
C ASP A 59 -3.36 11.30 -12.61
N ILE A 60 -3.68 10.67 -11.46
CA ILE A 60 -3.12 11.04 -10.15
C ILE A 60 -1.60 10.83 -10.17
N VAL A 61 -1.15 9.67 -10.64
CA VAL A 61 0.28 9.33 -10.72
C VAL A 61 1.01 10.23 -11.72
N ALA A 62 0.40 10.53 -12.86
CA ALA A 62 1.01 11.47 -13.84
C ALA A 62 1.18 12.87 -13.25
N LYS A 63 0.17 13.34 -12.49
CA LYS A 63 0.27 14.63 -11.78
C LYS A 63 1.36 14.58 -10.70
N TRP A 64 1.40 13.54 -9.88
CA TRP A 64 2.46 13.36 -8.89
C TRP A 64 3.85 13.41 -9.51
N ASN A 65 4.07 12.60 -10.53
CA ASN A 65 5.37 12.48 -11.20
C ASN A 65 5.83 13.79 -11.84
N LYS A 66 4.89 14.60 -12.32
CA LYS A 66 5.17 15.93 -12.84
C LYS A 66 5.57 16.90 -11.72
N ASP A 67 4.86 16.86 -10.60
CA ASP A 67 5.06 17.79 -9.49
C ASP A 67 6.28 17.39 -8.61
N HIS A 68 6.71 16.12 -8.69
CA HIS A 68 7.80 15.53 -7.89
C HIS A 68 8.82 14.82 -8.79
N PRO A 69 9.64 15.56 -9.55
CA PRO A 69 10.55 14.95 -10.54
C PRO A 69 11.58 14.00 -9.91
N ASN A 70 11.91 14.17 -8.63
CA ASN A 70 12.88 13.34 -7.91
C ASN A 70 12.25 12.08 -7.27
N ILE A 71 10.91 11.95 -7.28
CA ILE A 71 10.20 10.80 -6.71
C ILE A 71 9.14 10.36 -7.71
N GLN A 72 9.47 9.35 -8.50
CA GLN A 72 8.61 8.84 -9.56
C GLN A 72 7.86 7.61 -9.09
N VAL A 73 6.57 7.56 -9.36
CA VAL A 73 5.70 6.43 -9.02
C VAL A 73 5.30 5.69 -10.30
N LYS A 74 5.40 4.37 -10.28
CA LYS A 74 4.84 3.48 -11.29
C LYS A 74 3.69 2.69 -10.69
N ALA A 75 2.46 3.01 -11.08
CA ALA A 75 1.29 2.26 -10.67
C ALA A 75 1.07 1.03 -11.57
N THR A 76 0.65 -0.07 -10.93
CA THR A 76 0.25 -1.31 -11.61
C THR A 76 -1.12 -1.73 -11.07
N LYS A 77 -2.09 -1.84 -11.96
CA LYS A 77 -3.41 -2.35 -11.60
C LYS A 77 -3.39 -3.87 -11.48
N PHE A 78 -3.97 -4.37 -10.41
CA PHE A 78 -4.23 -5.79 -10.22
C PHE A 78 -5.68 -6.09 -10.60
N ASP A 79 -5.87 -6.92 -11.60
CA ASP A 79 -7.19 -7.36 -12.04
C ASP A 79 -7.55 -8.67 -11.34
N GLY A 80 -8.34 -8.59 -10.27
CA GLY A 80 -8.74 -9.75 -9.48
C GLY A 80 -9.40 -9.37 -8.16
N ALA A 81 -9.78 -10.38 -7.39
CA ALA A 81 -10.37 -10.20 -6.07
C ALA A 81 -9.33 -9.69 -5.04
N ALA A 82 -9.80 -9.09 -3.95
CA ALA A 82 -8.94 -8.60 -2.87
C ALA A 82 -8.03 -9.71 -2.32
N GLN A 83 -8.60 -10.88 -2.07
CA GLN A 83 -7.86 -12.03 -1.54
C GLN A 83 -6.76 -12.55 -2.47
N ASP A 84 -6.94 -12.43 -3.78
CA ASP A 84 -5.92 -12.85 -4.75
C ASP A 84 -4.78 -11.83 -4.79
N MET A 85 -5.09 -10.53 -4.64
CA MET A 85 -4.07 -9.49 -4.49
C MET A 85 -3.25 -9.68 -3.21
N ILE A 86 -3.88 -10.03 -2.09
CA ILE A 86 -3.18 -10.32 -0.83
C ILE A 86 -2.24 -11.53 -0.98
N LYS A 87 -2.70 -12.61 -1.62
CA LYS A 87 -1.85 -13.78 -1.91
C LYS A 87 -0.65 -13.42 -2.79
N LYS A 88 -0.89 -12.57 -3.81
CA LYS A 88 0.20 -12.07 -4.65
C LYS A 88 1.18 -11.25 -3.82
N LEU A 89 0.69 -10.30 -3.01
CA LEU A 89 1.53 -9.48 -2.14
C LEU A 89 2.37 -10.33 -1.19
N GLU A 90 1.78 -11.36 -0.57
CA GLU A 90 2.50 -12.30 0.29
C GLU A 90 3.59 -13.05 -0.48
N THR A 91 3.31 -13.45 -1.71
CA THR A 91 4.30 -14.13 -2.57
C THR A 91 5.42 -13.19 -2.96
N ASP A 92 5.09 -11.96 -3.35
CA ASP A 92 6.06 -10.95 -3.78
C ASP A 92 6.98 -10.53 -2.61
N VAL A 93 6.43 -10.38 -1.39
CA VAL A 93 7.24 -10.12 -0.17
C VAL A 93 8.23 -11.25 0.08
N LYS A 94 7.77 -12.52 0.02
CA LYS A 94 8.65 -13.68 0.20
C LYS A 94 9.74 -13.78 -0.87
N ALA A 95 9.45 -13.31 -2.07
CA ALA A 95 10.39 -13.29 -3.20
C ALA A 95 11.31 -12.06 -3.19
N GLY A 96 11.13 -11.10 -2.30
CA GLY A 96 11.88 -9.83 -2.30
C GLY A 96 11.54 -8.91 -3.48
N SER A 97 10.33 -9.05 -4.04
CA SER A 97 9.84 -8.28 -5.20
C SER A 97 8.51 -7.57 -4.93
N ALA A 98 8.22 -7.32 -3.65
CA ALA A 98 7.01 -6.60 -3.26
C ALA A 98 6.99 -5.17 -3.83
N PRO A 99 5.81 -4.62 -4.12
CA PRO A 99 5.69 -3.20 -4.41
C PRO A 99 6.00 -2.37 -3.15
N ASP A 100 6.47 -1.14 -3.34
CA ASP A 100 6.71 -0.20 -2.23
C ASP A 100 5.41 0.24 -1.57
N LEU A 101 4.34 0.35 -2.35
CA LEU A 101 3.00 0.71 -1.90
C LEU A 101 1.97 -0.27 -2.45
N ALA A 102 1.00 -0.64 -1.63
CA ALA A 102 -0.13 -1.45 -2.05
C ALA A 102 -1.45 -0.91 -1.48
N GLN A 103 -2.51 -0.94 -2.31
CA GLN A 103 -3.85 -0.69 -1.83
C GLN A 103 -4.38 -1.92 -1.10
N VAL A 104 -4.91 -1.72 0.10
CA VAL A 104 -5.56 -2.76 0.91
C VAL A 104 -6.92 -2.25 1.37
N GLY A 105 -7.94 -3.08 1.36
CA GLY A 105 -9.23 -2.69 1.94
C GLY A 105 -9.15 -2.63 3.46
N TYR A 106 -9.99 -1.82 4.09
CA TYR A 106 -10.00 -1.66 5.54
C TYR A 106 -10.21 -2.99 6.28
N ALA A 107 -11.08 -3.86 5.76
CA ALA A 107 -11.36 -5.15 6.36
C ALA A 107 -10.17 -6.13 6.27
N GLU A 108 -9.28 -5.93 5.31
CA GLU A 108 -8.11 -6.77 5.09
C GLU A 108 -6.88 -6.32 5.89
N VAL A 109 -6.87 -5.11 6.48
CA VAL A 109 -5.73 -4.59 7.26
C VAL A 109 -5.28 -5.56 8.36
N PRO A 110 -6.16 -6.14 9.20
CA PRO A 110 -5.74 -7.10 10.21
C PRO A 110 -5.09 -8.36 9.63
N GLU A 111 -5.58 -8.84 8.48
CA GLU A 111 -5.01 -10.01 7.80
C GLU A 111 -3.60 -9.73 7.31
N VAL A 112 -3.39 -8.64 6.56
CA VAL A 112 -2.07 -8.30 6.00
C VAL A 112 -1.08 -7.94 7.11
N PHE A 113 -1.55 -7.35 8.23
CA PHE A 113 -0.74 -7.13 9.42
C PHE A 113 -0.26 -8.44 10.04
N THR A 114 -1.16 -9.40 10.28
CA THR A 114 -0.79 -10.70 10.88
C THR A 114 0.13 -11.52 10.00
N LYS A 115 0.12 -11.28 8.70
CA LYS A 115 1.04 -11.89 7.72
C LYS A 115 2.40 -11.18 7.67
N GLY A 116 2.59 -10.07 8.39
CA GLY A 116 3.84 -9.31 8.38
C GLY A 116 4.13 -8.62 7.05
N LEU A 117 3.07 -8.17 6.34
CA LEU A 117 3.19 -7.54 5.02
C LEU A 117 3.19 -6.00 5.09
N LEU A 118 3.09 -5.44 6.28
CA LEU A 118 2.98 -3.98 6.50
C LEU A 118 4.15 -3.47 7.32
N GLU A 119 4.63 -2.28 6.96
CA GLU A 119 5.60 -1.51 7.72
C GLU A 119 4.90 -0.57 8.69
N ASP A 120 5.51 -0.33 9.85
CA ASP A 120 5.06 0.66 10.83
C ASP A 120 5.41 2.07 10.32
N VAL A 121 4.39 2.83 9.96
CA VAL A 121 4.51 4.20 9.44
C VAL A 121 3.92 5.23 10.40
N THR A 122 3.89 4.92 11.70
CA THR A 122 3.21 5.74 12.71
C THR A 122 3.71 7.19 12.72
N GLU A 123 5.03 7.41 12.67
CA GLU A 123 5.61 8.76 12.73
C GLU A 123 5.31 9.56 11.47
N GLU A 124 5.39 8.93 10.30
CA GLU A 124 5.10 9.55 9.02
C GLU A 124 3.61 9.86 8.88
N ALA A 125 2.76 8.89 9.20
CA ALA A 125 1.31 9.00 9.10
C ALA A 125 0.74 10.05 10.05
N ALA A 126 1.35 10.25 11.22
CA ALA A 126 0.91 11.24 12.21
C ALA A 126 0.88 12.68 11.66
N LYS A 127 1.76 13.00 10.71
CA LYS A 127 1.83 14.31 10.06
C LYS A 127 0.58 14.66 9.25
N TYR A 128 -0.14 13.64 8.80
CA TYR A 128 -1.32 13.76 7.93
C TYR A 128 -2.63 13.41 8.65
N LYS A 129 -2.57 13.08 9.95
CA LYS A 129 -3.75 12.62 10.69
C LYS A 129 -4.93 13.59 10.61
N SER A 130 -4.66 14.90 10.62
CA SER A 130 -5.70 15.94 10.55
C SER A 130 -6.41 16.01 9.19
N ASP A 131 -5.84 15.40 8.14
CA ASP A 131 -6.39 15.44 6.79
C ASP A 131 -7.44 14.36 6.58
N PHE A 132 -7.59 13.45 7.56
CA PHE A 132 -8.50 12.30 7.48
C PHE A 132 -9.56 12.34 8.59
N ALA A 133 -10.73 11.78 8.28
CA ALA A 133 -11.73 11.50 9.30
C ALA A 133 -11.22 10.44 10.29
N GLU A 134 -11.58 10.56 11.57
CA GLU A 134 -11.09 9.70 12.64
C GLU A 134 -11.40 8.22 12.41
N GLY A 135 -12.60 7.90 11.92
CA GLY A 135 -13.02 6.52 11.64
C GLY A 135 -12.09 5.80 10.67
N PRO A 136 -11.96 6.25 9.42
CA PRO A 136 -11.03 5.67 8.44
C PRO A 136 -9.59 5.64 8.93
N TYR A 137 -9.10 6.68 9.59
CA TYR A 137 -7.73 6.69 10.11
C TYR A 137 -7.51 5.62 11.17
N SER A 138 -8.47 5.42 12.08
CA SER A 138 -8.39 4.38 13.11
C SER A 138 -8.38 2.96 12.54
N MET A 139 -9.00 2.74 11.37
CA MET A 139 -8.99 1.44 10.68
C MET A 139 -7.61 1.08 10.10
N MET A 140 -6.70 2.04 10.00
CA MET A 140 -5.30 1.81 9.61
C MET A 140 -4.41 1.47 10.81
N GLN A 141 -4.98 1.42 12.03
CA GLN A 141 -4.24 1.18 13.24
C GLN A 141 -4.44 -0.23 13.78
N VAL A 142 -3.35 -0.85 14.18
CA VAL A 142 -3.33 -2.14 14.88
C VAL A 142 -2.37 -2.01 16.06
N ASP A 143 -2.83 -2.38 17.24
CA ASP A 143 -2.05 -2.34 18.48
C ASP A 143 -1.36 -0.97 18.75
N GLY A 144 -2.13 0.11 18.49
CA GLY A 144 -1.67 1.49 18.71
C GLY A 144 -0.69 2.04 17.68
N LYS A 145 -0.36 1.27 16.65
CA LYS A 145 0.54 1.67 15.55
C LYS A 145 -0.23 1.84 14.25
N THR A 146 0.25 2.72 13.38
CA THR A 146 -0.35 3.03 12.09
C THR A 146 0.42 2.35 10.96
N TYR A 147 -0.28 1.65 10.08
CA TYR A 147 0.28 0.83 9.01
C TYR A 147 -0.10 1.30 7.59
N GLY A 148 -0.71 2.45 7.48
CA GLY A 148 -1.09 3.04 6.21
C GLY A 148 -1.89 4.32 6.38
N LEU A 149 -2.29 4.93 5.26
CA LEU A 149 -3.16 6.09 5.24
C LEU A 149 -4.49 5.73 4.57
N PRO A 150 -5.63 6.29 5.05
CA PRO A 150 -6.91 6.08 4.39
C PRO A 150 -6.90 6.63 2.98
N GLN A 151 -7.55 5.91 2.05
CA GLN A 151 -7.73 6.39 0.69
C GLN A 151 -9.07 7.11 0.52
N ASP A 152 -10.11 6.62 1.18
CA ASP A 152 -11.48 7.11 1.04
C ASP A 152 -12.28 6.93 2.34
N THR A 153 -13.56 7.29 2.26
CA THR A 153 -14.56 6.96 3.28
C THR A 153 -15.70 6.26 2.59
N GLY A 154 -15.79 4.94 2.73
CA GLY A 154 -16.84 4.11 2.13
C GLY A 154 -18.00 3.83 3.08
N PRO A 155 -18.89 4.79 3.37
CA PRO A 155 -20.02 4.54 4.26
C PRO A 155 -20.96 3.54 3.63
N LEU A 156 -21.51 2.63 4.45
CA LEU A 156 -22.60 1.80 4.03
C LEU A 156 -23.85 2.67 3.91
N VAL A 157 -24.47 2.70 2.72
CA VAL A 157 -25.63 3.52 2.43
C VAL A 157 -26.74 2.67 1.82
N TYR A 158 -27.99 3.09 2.05
CA TYR A 158 -29.18 2.49 1.47
C TYR A 158 -29.69 3.40 0.36
N PHE A 159 -29.61 2.91 -0.88
CA PHE A 159 -30.19 3.58 -2.04
C PHE A 159 -31.58 3.01 -2.32
N TYR A 160 -32.55 3.89 -2.64
CA TYR A 160 -33.88 3.48 -3.02
C TYR A 160 -34.39 4.31 -4.21
N ASN A 161 -35.27 3.72 -5.01
CA ASN A 161 -35.94 4.43 -6.09
C ASN A 161 -37.18 5.13 -5.53
N GLN A 162 -37.12 6.46 -5.38
CA GLN A 162 -38.20 7.26 -4.80
C GLN A 162 -39.52 7.05 -5.56
N LYS A 163 -39.50 7.08 -6.90
CA LYS A 163 -40.69 6.92 -7.73
C LYS A 163 -41.36 5.56 -7.49
N ALA A 164 -40.57 4.48 -7.46
CA ALA A 164 -41.11 3.15 -7.20
C ALA A 164 -41.70 3.05 -5.78
N PHE A 165 -41.04 3.67 -4.78
CA PHE A 165 -41.57 3.69 -3.42
C PHE A 165 -42.90 4.43 -3.32
N ASP A 166 -43.03 5.58 -4.01
CA ASP A 166 -44.26 6.36 -4.04
C ASP A 166 -45.40 5.58 -4.73
N GLU A 167 -45.11 4.92 -5.87
CA GLU A 167 -46.07 4.10 -6.61
C GLU A 167 -46.58 2.89 -5.79
N LEU A 168 -45.73 2.32 -4.96
CA LEU A 168 -46.04 1.16 -4.10
C LEU A 168 -46.54 1.57 -2.71
N GLY A 169 -46.61 2.87 -2.40
CA GLY A 169 -46.96 3.38 -1.07
C GLY A 169 -45.98 2.99 0.04
N ILE A 170 -44.72 2.69 -0.32
CA ILE A 170 -43.65 2.30 0.61
C ILE A 170 -43.03 3.57 1.19
N LYS A 171 -42.99 3.67 2.51
CA LYS A 171 -42.22 4.70 3.20
C LYS A 171 -40.76 4.29 3.28
N VAL A 172 -39.83 5.28 3.22
CA VAL A 172 -38.39 5.02 3.39
C VAL A 172 -38.15 4.40 4.76
N PRO A 173 -37.61 3.16 4.84
CA PRO A 173 -37.46 2.45 6.10
C PRO A 173 -36.34 3.11 6.94
N LYS A 174 -36.59 3.24 8.24
CA LYS A 174 -35.64 3.77 9.23
C LYS A 174 -35.16 2.70 10.21
N THR A 175 -35.83 1.57 10.23
CA THR A 175 -35.50 0.44 11.08
C THR A 175 -35.38 -0.84 10.26
N LYS A 176 -34.78 -1.86 10.85
CA LYS A 176 -34.69 -3.20 10.23
C LYS A 176 -36.07 -3.81 9.93
N ASP A 177 -36.99 -3.66 10.86
CA ASP A 177 -38.34 -4.22 10.69
C ASP A 177 -39.09 -3.50 9.56
N GLU A 178 -38.99 -2.17 9.50
CA GLU A 178 -39.58 -1.40 8.39
C GLU A 178 -38.93 -1.78 7.05
N LEU A 179 -37.62 -2.06 7.01
CA LEU A 179 -36.96 -2.54 5.79
C LEU A 179 -37.50 -3.90 5.34
N ILE A 180 -37.72 -4.82 6.29
CA ILE A 180 -38.30 -6.13 6.00
C ILE A 180 -39.75 -5.97 5.42
N GLU A 181 -40.55 -5.12 6.00
CA GLU A 181 -41.91 -4.86 5.51
C GLU A 181 -41.92 -4.16 4.13
N ALA A 182 -41.03 -3.20 3.92
CA ALA A 182 -40.85 -2.57 2.61
C ALA A 182 -40.44 -3.61 1.54
N ALA A 183 -39.54 -4.51 1.88
CA ALA A 183 -39.11 -5.59 0.98
C ALA A 183 -40.26 -6.56 0.65
N LYS A 184 -41.10 -6.93 1.64
CA LYS A 184 -42.28 -7.78 1.42
C LYS A 184 -43.29 -7.09 0.50
N THR A 185 -43.57 -5.79 0.72
CA THR A 185 -44.46 -5.01 -0.11
C THR A 185 -43.99 -4.91 -1.56
N ALA A 186 -42.68 -4.62 -1.74
CA ALA A 186 -42.07 -4.58 -3.07
C ALA A 186 -42.12 -5.94 -3.77
N ALA A 187 -41.85 -7.04 -3.07
CA ALA A 187 -41.90 -8.39 -3.65
C ALA A 187 -43.34 -8.83 -4.03
N ALA A 188 -44.36 -8.34 -3.32
CA ALA A 188 -45.75 -8.66 -3.62
C ALA A 188 -46.29 -7.91 -4.85
N SER A 189 -45.58 -6.88 -5.32
CA SER A 189 -45.99 -6.06 -6.48
C SER A 189 -45.41 -6.54 -7.82
N GLY A 190 -44.60 -7.58 -7.85
CA GLY A 190 -44.04 -8.23 -9.06
C GLY A 190 -42.56 -7.98 -9.22
#